data_fccd1acaa1ab815037c47f73552ad1b3
#
_entry.id   fccd1acaa1ab815037c47f73552ad1b3
#
_cell.length_a   1.000
_cell.length_b   1.000
_cell.length_c   1.000
_cell.angle_alpha   90.00
_cell.angle_beta   90.00
_cell.angle_gamma   90.00
#
_symmetry.space_group_name_H-M   'P 1'
#
loop_
_entity.id
_entity.type
_entity.pdbx_description
1 polymer ?
#
loop_
_entity_poly.entity_id
_entity_poly.type
_entity_poly.pdbx_seq_one_letter_code
_entity_poly.pdbx_strand_id
1 'polypeptide(L)'
;MCNINDEDLKEIFDYYCKYSNRLSQEELVAMLREIQEVCGGVITAEVLQRVCDKLGVKDSYISTVIKFVPDIKTEKVLHRLSICGGVNCKSNNSGELNEYIKNNYKVSPGGICEKYGFSYEVCGCLKHCAHGPNIKWDGKVFSKVTPNILDNIIRSK
;
A
#
# COMPACT_ATOMS: atom_id res chain seq x y z
N MET A 1 -6.51 20.12 -1.15
CA MET A 1 -7.66 19.91 -2.05
C MET A 1 -7.11 19.62 -3.44
N CYS A 2 -7.21 18.39 -3.88
CA CYS A 2 -6.96 18.10 -5.30
C CYS A 2 -8.18 18.61 -6.08
N ASN A 3 -7.99 19.63 -6.92
CA ASN A 3 -8.93 19.92 -7.99
C ASN A 3 -8.84 18.78 -9.00
N ILE A 4 -9.56 17.69 -8.70
CA ILE A 4 -9.73 16.62 -9.65
C ILE A 4 -10.63 17.15 -10.74
N ASN A 5 -10.12 17.20 -11.96
CA ASN A 5 -10.93 17.58 -13.10
C ASN A 5 -11.93 16.43 -13.35
N ASP A 6 -13.19 16.66 -13.03
CA ASP A 6 -14.26 15.66 -13.20
C ASP A 6 -14.38 15.21 -14.68
N GLU A 7 -13.93 16.03 -15.62
CA GLU A 7 -13.91 15.69 -17.05
C GLU A 7 -12.88 14.60 -17.37
N ASP A 8 -11.66 14.72 -16.82
CA ASP A 8 -10.59 13.73 -17.05
C ASP A 8 -10.97 12.36 -16.47
N LEU A 9 -11.57 12.34 -15.27
CA LEU A 9 -12.08 11.10 -14.68
C LEU A 9 -13.19 10.48 -15.52
N LYS A 10 -14.08 11.32 -16.06
CA LYS A 10 -15.17 10.85 -16.92
C LYS A 10 -14.63 10.22 -18.21
N GLU A 11 -13.63 10.83 -18.83
CA GLU A 11 -12.99 10.29 -20.03
C GLU A 11 -12.36 8.92 -19.77
N ILE A 12 -11.64 8.76 -18.63
CA ILE A 12 -11.06 7.48 -18.23
C ILE A 12 -12.16 6.44 -18.03
N PHE A 13 -13.23 6.76 -17.31
CA PHE A 13 -14.35 5.84 -17.12
C PHE A 13 -15.02 5.47 -18.44
N ASP A 14 -15.24 6.43 -19.33
CA ASP A 14 -15.87 6.19 -20.62
C ASP A 14 -15.00 5.30 -21.52
N TYR A 15 -13.68 5.46 -21.46
CA TYR A 15 -12.74 4.63 -22.18
C TYR A 15 -12.77 3.16 -21.73
N TYR A 16 -12.60 2.92 -20.42
CA TYR A 16 -12.51 1.56 -19.88
C TYR A 16 -13.86 0.86 -19.77
N CYS A 17 -14.93 1.58 -19.50
CA CYS A 17 -16.29 1.02 -19.34
C CYS A 17 -17.10 0.97 -20.65
N LYS A 18 -16.51 1.40 -21.78
CA LYS A 18 -17.22 1.49 -23.07
C LYS A 18 -17.79 0.16 -23.55
N TYR A 19 -17.07 -0.93 -23.28
CA TYR A 19 -17.42 -2.24 -23.80
C TYR A 19 -17.89 -3.23 -22.72
N SER A 20 -17.55 -3.00 -21.48
CA SER A 20 -17.94 -3.85 -20.34
C SER A 20 -17.73 -3.15 -19.01
N ASN A 21 -18.67 -3.33 -18.08
CA ASN A 21 -18.45 -2.95 -16.67
C ASN A 21 -17.59 -3.98 -15.92
N ARG A 22 -17.20 -5.07 -16.58
CA ARG A 22 -16.31 -6.09 -16.00
C ARG A 22 -14.94 -5.97 -16.64
N LEU A 23 -14.07 -5.25 -15.97
CA LEU A 23 -12.67 -5.14 -16.35
C LEU A 23 -11.89 -6.37 -15.88
N SER A 24 -10.92 -6.79 -16.70
CA SER A 24 -9.89 -7.71 -16.21
C SER A 24 -9.05 -7.04 -15.12
N GLN A 25 -8.32 -7.82 -14.33
CA GLN A 25 -7.45 -7.26 -13.30
C GLN A 25 -6.40 -6.30 -13.88
N GLU A 26 -5.85 -6.63 -15.06
CA GLU A 26 -4.88 -5.80 -15.76
C GLU A 26 -5.47 -4.47 -16.22
N GLU A 27 -6.66 -4.47 -16.78
CA GLU A 27 -7.38 -3.27 -17.18
C GLU A 27 -7.75 -2.40 -15.98
N LEU A 28 -8.18 -3.00 -14.87
CA LEU A 28 -8.46 -2.29 -13.63
C LEU A 28 -7.20 -1.60 -13.09
N VAL A 29 -6.07 -2.28 -13.09
CA VAL A 29 -4.78 -1.70 -12.66
C VAL A 29 -4.35 -0.56 -13.57
N ALA A 30 -4.49 -0.72 -14.89
CA ALA A 30 -4.18 0.34 -15.85
C ALA A 30 -5.07 1.58 -15.62
N MET A 31 -6.37 1.38 -15.43
CA MET A 31 -7.32 2.45 -15.13
C MET A 31 -6.96 3.17 -13.82
N LEU A 32 -6.61 2.43 -12.75
CA LEU A 32 -6.23 3.01 -11.47
C LEU A 32 -4.93 3.84 -11.56
N ARG A 33 -3.97 3.44 -12.42
CA ARG A 33 -2.75 4.22 -12.65
C ARG A 33 -3.06 5.55 -13.35
N GLU A 34 -3.89 5.54 -14.37
CA GLU A 34 -4.32 6.77 -15.05
C GLU A 34 -5.09 7.70 -14.09
N ILE A 35 -5.99 7.14 -13.29
CA ILE A 35 -6.70 7.90 -12.24
C ILE A 35 -5.70 8.49 -11.24
N GLN A 36 -4.69 7.74 -10.83
CA GLN A 36 -3.66 8.24 -9.92
C GLN A 36 -2.90 9.44 -10.49
N GLU A 37 -2.56 9.41 -11.77
CA GLU A 37 -1.89 10.54 -12.45
C GLU A 37 -2.77 11.80 -12.43
N VAL A 38 -4.04 11.66 -12.78
CA VAL A 38 -5.02 12.75 -12.73
C VAL A 38 -5.23 13.28 -11.32
N CYS A 39 -5.17 12.40 -10.32
CA CYS A 39 -5.27 12.76 -8.90
C CYS A 39 -3.98 13.37 -8.31
N GLY A 40 -2.94 13.60 -9.11
CA GLY A 40 -1.69 14.16 -8.63
C GLY A 40 -0.81 13.19 -7.84
N GLY A 41 -0.97 11.90 -8.07
CA GLY A 41 -0.12 10.83 -7.51
C GLY A 41 -0.73 10.01 -6.37
N VAL A 42 -1.87 10.43 -5.82
CA VAL A 42 -2.57 9.71 -4.74
C VAL A 42 -4.07 9.68 -5.01
N ILE A 43 -4.66 8.50 -5.04
CA ILE A 43 -6.10 8.34 -5.24
C ILE A 43 -6.85 8.60 -3.93
N THR A 44 -7.77 9.56 -3.94
CA THR A 44 -8.58 9.88 -2.76
C THR A 44 -9.64 8.79 -2.49
N ALA A 45 -10.12 8.71 -1.25
CA ALA A 45 -11.19 7.78 -0.88
C ALA A 45 -12.48 8.04 -1.68
N GLU A 46 -12.78 9.30 -1.97
CA GLU A 46 -13.95 9.68 -2.78
C GLU A 46 -13.85 9.14 -4.21
N VAL A 47 -12.68 9.26 -4.84
CA VAL A 47 -12.46 8.75 -6.20
C VAL A 47 -12.52 7.23 -6.22
N LEU A 48 -11.96 6.54 -5.22
CA LEU A 48 -12.09 5.08 -5.12
C LEU A 48 -13.54 4.64 -5.00
N GLN A 49 -14.36 5.37 -4.23
CA GLN A 49 -15.79 5.08 -4.13
C GLN A 49 -16.49 5.25 -5.50
N ARG A 50 -16.16 6.29 -6.24
CA ARG A 50 -16.69 6.48 -7.61
C ARG A 50 -16.30 5.33 -8.55
N VAL A 51 -15.05 4.82 -8.44
CA VAL A 51 -14.60 3.63 -9.18
C VAL A 51 -15.45 2.41 -8.83
N CYS A 52 -15.67 2.15 -7.53
CA CYS A 52 -16.50 1.05 -7.06
C CYS A 52 -17.93 1.14 -7.62
N ASP A 53 -18.53 2.31 -7.54
CA ASP A 53 -19.91 2.56 -8.00
C ASP A 53 -20.01 2.39 -9.53
N LYS A 54 -19.04 2.90 -10.27
CA LYS A 54 -19.02 2.80 -11.73
C LYS A 54 -18.87 1.38 -12.24
N LEU A 55 -18.00 0.59 -11.58
CA LEU A 55 -17.74 -0.81 -11.94
C LEU A 55 -18.74 -1.79 -11.30
N GLY A 56 -19.53 -1.36 -10.32
CA GLY A 56 -20.40 -2.23 -9.56
C GLY A 56 -19.65 -3.27 -8.72
N VAL A 57 -18.44 -2.93 -8.26
CA VAL A 57 -17.60 -3.81 -7.43
C VAL A 57 -17.50 -3.29 -6.00
N LYS A 58 -17.20 -4.21 -5.08
CA LYS A 58 -17.00 -3.85 -3.67
C LYS A 58 -15.64 -3.19 -3.45
N ASP A 59 -15.58 -2.24 -2.52
CA ASP A 59 -14.33 -1.61 -2.06
C ASP A 59 -13.27 -2.66 -1.65
N SER A 60 -13.69 -3.74 -1.01
CA SER A 60 -12.80 -4.84 -0.62
C SER A 60 -12.09 -5.51 -1.80
N TYR A 61 -12.73 -5.59 -2.95
CA TYR A 61 -12.13 -6.15 -4.17
C TYR A 61 -11.03 -5.23 -4.68
N ILE A 62 -11.31 -3.94 -4.84
CA ILE A 62 -10.33 -2.95 -5.29
C ILE A 62 -9.17 -2.85 -4.31
N SER A 63 -9.45 -2.81 -3.01
CA SER A 63 -8.43 -2.81 -1.96
C SER A 63 -7.52 -4.04 -2.03
N THR A 64 -8.06 -5.20 -2.35
CA THR A 64 -7.29 -6.42 -2.54
C THR A 64 -6.37 -6.32 -3.76
N VAL A 65 -6.87 -5.82 -4.88
CA VAL A 65 -6.05 -5.61 -6.10
C VAL A 65 -4.91 -4.63 -5.82
N ILE A 66 -5.19 -3.51 -5.17
CA ILE A 66 -4.19 -2.48 -4.83
C ILE A 66 -3.07 -3.05 -3.95
N LYS A 67 -3.36 -4.00 -3.05
CA LYS A 67 -2.32 -4.65 -2.22
C LYS A 67 -1.21 -5.32 -3.03
N PHE A 68 -1.54 -5.83 -4.21
CA PHE A 68 -0.58 -6.49 -5.10
C PHE A 68 0.12 -5.55 -6.08
N VAL A 69 -0.27 -4.27 -6.10
CA VAL A 69 0.27 -3.27 -7.03
C VAL A 69 0.97 -2.15 -6.25
N PRO A 70 2.30 -2.27 -6.04
CA PRO A 70 3.05 -1.38 -5.15
C PRO A 70 3.07 0.09 -5.56
N ASP A 71 2.88 0.38 -6.82
CA ASP A 71 2.94 1.74 -7.38
C ASP A 71 1.64 2.53 -7.25
N ILE A 72 0.52 1.87 -6.90
CA ILE A 72 -0.74 2.56 -6.64
C ILE A 72 -0.79 3.06 -5.19
N LYS A 73 -0.92 4.36 -5.03
CA LYS A 73 -1.03 5.04 -3.73
C LYS A 73 -2.44 5.57 -3.50
N THR A 74 -2.95 5.33 -2.32
CA THR A 74 -4.26 5.84 -1.89
C THR A 74 -4.09 6.66 -0.60
N GLU A 75 -5.07 7.46 -0.22
CA GLU A 75 -5.04 8.20 1.06
C GLU A 75 -4.86 7.30 2.29
N LYS A 76 -5.35 6.06 2.22
CA LYS A 76 -5.19 5.07 3.30
C LYS A 76 -3.80 4.45 3.33
N VAL A 77 -3.10 4.40 2.20
CA VAL A 77 -1.80 3.75 2.03
C VAL A 77 -0.84 4.65 1.27
N LEU A 78 -0.20 5.54 1.99
CA LEU A 78 0.84 6.43 1.45
C LEU A 78 2.22 5.78 1.47
N HIS A 79 2.46 4.85 2.41
CA HIS A 79 3.73 4.18 2.63
C HIS A 79 3.56 2.67 2.72
N ARG A 80 4.64 1.94 2.50
CA ARG A 80 4.67 0.48 2.60
C ARG A 80 5.79 0.04 3.53
N LEU A 81 5.42 -0.70 4.56
CA LEU A 81 6.35 -1.34 5.49
C LEU A 81 6.37 -2.85 5.23
N SER A 82 7.54 -3.39 4.94
CA SER A 82 7.75 -4.84 4.85
C SER A 82 8.82 -5.25 5.85
N ILE A 83 8.55 -6.30 6.63
CA ILE A 83 9.54 -6.91 7.52
C ILE A 83 10.08 -8.18 6.88
N CYS A 84 11.39 -8.38 6.96
CA CYS A 84 12.02 -9.60 6.51
C CYS A 84 11.57 -10.80 7.34
N GLY A 85 10.92 -11.78 6.71
CA GLY A 85 10.50 -13.05 7.32
C GLY A 85 11.52 -14.18 7.18
N GLY A 86 12.76 -13.89 6.74
CA GLY A 86 13.81 -14.88 6.60
C GLY A 86 14.23 -15.49 7.94
N VAL A 87 14.72 -16.73 7.91
CA VAL A 87 15.12 -17.49 9.12
C VAL A 87 16.14 -16.73 9.97
N ASN A 88 17.14 -16.14 9.34
CA ASN A 88 18.18 -15.38 10.05
C ASN A 88 17.65 -14.08 10.68
N CYS A 89 16.69 -13.43 10.05
CA CYS A 89 16.04 -12.25 10.63
C CYS A 89 15.16 -12.61 11.83
N LYS A 90 14.49 -13.77 11.79
CA LYS A 90 13.75 -14.29 12.95
C LYS A 90 14.67 -14.57 14.14
N SER A 91 15.85 -15.11 13.90
CA SER A 91 16.87 -15.32 14.92
C SER A 91 17.45 -14.00 15.49
N ASN A 92 17.36 -12.92 14.75
CA ASN A 92 17.82 -11.57 15.11
C ASN A 92 16.68 -10.63 15.54
N ASN A 93 15.67 -11.15 16.24
CA ASN A 93 14.58 -10.39 16.88
C ASN A 93 13.56 -9.75 15.92
N SER A 94 13.40 -10.22 14.68
CA SER A 94 12.32 -9.73 13.81
C SER A 94 10.93 -10.06 14.36
N GLY A 95 10.79 -11.10 15.15
CA GLY A 95 9.56 -11.46 15.87
C GLY A 95 9.14 -10.42 16.89
N GLU A 96 10.10 -9.91 17.67
CA GLU A 96 9.85 -8.80 18.64
C GLU A 96 9.40 -7.53 17.94
N LEU A 97 10.02 -7.20 16.80
CA LEU A 97 9.66 -6.05 16.00
C LEU A 97 8.23 -6.18 15.42
N ASN A 98 7.85 -7.37 14.99
CA ASN A 98 6.51 -7.68 14.53
C ASN A 98 5.46 -7.51 15.64
N GLU A 99 5.72 -8.03 16.84
CA GLU A 99 4.84 -7.83 17.99
C GLU A 99 4.75 -6.37 18.42
N TYR A 100 5.86 -5.65 18.39
CA TYR A 100 5.88 -4.22 18.67
C TYR A 100 4.95 -3.45 17.72
N ILE A 101 4.99 -3.74 16.43
CA ILE A 101 4.11 -3.12 15.43
C ILE A 101 2.64 -3.45 15.71
N LYS A 102 2.33 -4.73 15.99
CA LYS A 102 0.96 -5.14 16.35
C LYS A 102 0.41 -4.40 17.56
N ASN A 103 1.23 -4.24 18.58
CA ASN A 103 0.81 -3.64 19.86
C ASN A 103 0.72 -2.12 19.81
N ASN A 104 1.66 -1.45 19.15
CA ASN A 104 1.77 0.01 19.14
C ASN A 104 1.04 0.67 17.97
N TYR A 105 1.03 0.03 16.81
CA TYR A 105 0.36 0.52 15.60
C TYR A 105 -0.97 -0.15 15.31
N LYS A 106 -1.34 -1.18 16.09
CA LYS A 106 -2.60 -1.92 15.96
C LYS A 106 -2.84 -2.46 14.55
N VAL A 107 -1.78 -2.91 13.90
CA VAL A 107 -1.83 -3.47 12.55
C VAL A 107 -1.20 -4.86 12.52
N SER A 108 -1.86 -5.79 11.84
CA SER A 108 -1.39 -7.16 11.62
C SER A 108 -0.79 -7.32 10.22
N PRO A 109 0.07 -8.33 9.96
CA PRO A 109 0.56 -8.60 8.62
C PRO A 109 -0.57 -8.71 7.59
N GLY A 110 -0.44 -8.00 6.48
CA GLY A 110 -1.48 -7.88 5.46
C GLY A 110 -2.52 -6.78 5.72
N GLY A 111 -2.41 -6.05 6.85
CA GLY A 111 -3.28 -4.96 7.21
C GLY A 111 -2.74 -3.58 6.84
N ILE A 112 -3.53 -2.57 7.14
CA ILE A 112 -3.21 -1.16 6.91
C ILE A 112 -3.35 -0.40 8.23
N CYS A 113 -2.32 0.39 8.57
CA CYS A 113 -2.38 1.34 9.67
C CYS A 113 -2.88 2.69 9.15
N GLU A 114 -4.17 2.96 9.30
CA GLU A 114 -4.80 4.19 8.81
C GLU A 114 -4.28 5.45 9.52
N LYS A 115 -3.93 5.33 10.80
CA LYS A 115 -3.42 6.46 11.59
C LYS A 115 -2.11 7.04 11.04
N TYR A 116 -1.24 6.18 10.54
CA TYR A 116 0.07 6.56 9.99
C TYR A 116 0.15 6.40 8.47
N GLY A 117 -0.89 5.88 7.83
CA GLY A 117 -0.99 5.78 6.37
C GLY A 117 -0.02 4.79 5.74
N PHE A 118 0.25 3.65 6.39
CA PHE A 118 1.11 2.62 5.81
C PHE A 118 0.45 1.24 5.79
N SER A 119 0.81 0.45 4.77
CA SER A 119 0.51 -0.98 4.72
C SER A 119 1.64 -1.77 5.37
N TYR A 120 1.30 -2.87 6.04
CA TYR A 120 2.24 -3.73 6.73
C TYR A 120 2.18 -5.16 6.19
N GLU A 121 3.32 -5.72 5.87
CA GLU A 121 3.45 -7.11 5.45
C GLU A 121 4.74 -7.74 5.97
N VAL A 122 4.76 -9.07 6.02
CA VAL A 122 5.97 -9.86 6.21
C VAL A 122 6.38 -10.41 4.85
N CYS A 123 7.52 -9.98 4.35
CA CYS A 123 8.05 -10.45 3.06
C CYS A 123 9.04 -11.60 3.23
N GLY A 124 9.50 -12.16 2.11
CA GLY A 124 10.60 -13.11 2.10
C GLY A 124 11.94 -12.48 2.47
N CYS A 125 13.03 -13.22 2.33
CA CYS A 125 14.38 -12.74 2.67
C CYS A 125 14.78 -11.54 1.83
N LEU A 126 15.21 -10.44 2.49
CA LEU A 126 15.74 -9.23 1.85
C LEU A 126 17.23 -9.34 1.50
N LYS A 127 17.84 -10.52 1.65
CA LYS A 127 19.27 -10.81 1.37
C LYS A 127 20.28 -10.00 2.18
N HIS A 128 19.88 -9.45 3.32
CA HIS A 128 20.73 -8.75 4.28
C HIS A 128 20.81 -9.49 5.63
N CYS A 129 20.90 -10.81 5.57
CA CYS A 129 20.75 -11.69 6.73
C CYS A 129 21.78 -11.47 7.85
N ALA A 130 22.98 -10.98 7.52
CA ALA A 130 24.02 -10.69 8.50
C ALA A 130 23.72 -9.48 9.41
N HIS A 131 22.74 -8.69 9.06
CA HIS A 131 22.43 -7.41 9.69
C HIS A 131 20.97 -7.28 10.14
N GLY A 132 20.32 -8.41 10.44
CA GLY A 132 18.93 -8.41 10.91
C GLY A 132 18.71 -7.72 12.27
N PRO A 133 17.48 -7.36 12.62
CA PRO A 133 16.28 -7.43 11.78
C PRO A 133 16.28 -6.38 10.65
N ASN A 134 15.78 -6.77 9.48
CA ASN A 134 15.71 -5.89 8.31
C ASN A 134 14.26 -5.52 8.01
N ILE A 135 14.04 -4.27 7.63
CA ILE A 135 12.77 -3.78 7.11
C ILE A 135 12.97 -3.11 5.76
N LYS A 136 11.88 -3.00 5.03
CA LYS A 136 11.81 -2.21 3.80
C LYS A 136 10.70 -1.17 3.95
N TRP A 137 11.05 0.09 3.82
CA TRP A 137 10.12 1.22 3.87
C TRP A 137 10.17 1.96 2.55
N ASP A 138 9.04 1.96 1.84
CA ASP A 138 8.91 2.56 0.50
C ASP A 138 10.01 2.14 -0.49
N GLY A 139 10.40 0.87 -0.44
CA GLY A 139 11.45 0.33 -1.30
C GLY A 139 12.87 0.44 -0.76
N LYS A 140 13.10 1.21 0.30
CA LYS A 140 14.42 1.38 0.93
C LYS A 140 14.60 0.38 2.08
N VAL A 141 15.69 -0.36 2.05
CA VAL A 141 16.03 -1.35 3.07
C VAL A 141 16.78 -0.70 4.23
N PHE A 142 16.35 -0.98 5.45
CA PHE A 142 17.00 -0.59 6.70
C PHE A 142 17.41 -1.86 7.46
N SER A 143 18.63 -1.87 7.98
CA SER A 143 19.19 -3.00 8.72
C SER A 143 19.35 -2.67 10.19
N LYS A 144 19.46 -3.69 11.04
CA LYS A 144 19.58 -3.56 12.50
C LYS A 144 18.53 -2.65 13.12
N VAL A 145 17.29 -2.80 12.67
CA VAL A 145 16.18 -1.95 13.07
C VAL A 145 15.71 -2.30 14.47
N THR A 146 15.75 -1.31 15.36
CA THR A 146 15.15 -1.37 16.71
C THR A 146 13.77 -0.72 16.68
N PRO A 147 12.91 -0.95 17.70
CA PRO A 147 11.65 -0.24 17.82
C PRO A 147 11.77 1.28 17.74
N ASN A 148 12.80 1.86 18.34
CA ASN A 148 13.06 3.31 18.28
C ASN A 148 13.39 3.78 16.86
N ILE A 149 14.22 3.03 16.14
CA ILE A 149 14.57 3.32 14.73
C ILE A 149 13.32 3.21 13.86
N LEU A 150 12.50 2.19 14.07
CA LEU A 150 11.23 2.02 13.34
C LEU A 150 10.28 3.20 13.58
N ASP A 151 10.11 3.63 14.82
CA ASP A 151 9.27 4.78 15.16
C ASP A 151 9.76 6.06 14.47
N ASN A 152 11.08 6.28 14.46
CA ASN A 152 11.67 7.42 13.76
C ASN A 152 11.38 7.38 12.25
N ILE A 153 11.51 6.21 11.61
CA ILE A 153 11.20 6.04 10.19
C ILE A 153 9.73 6.34 9.89
N ILE A 154 8.81 5.78 10.68
CA ILE A 154 7.37 5.95 10.48
C ILE A 154 6.92 7.39 10.76
N ARG A 155 7.51 8.04 11.76
CA ARG A 155 7.13 9.40 12.19
C ARG A 155 7.87 10.51 11.45
N SER A 156 8.96 10.22 10.75
CA SER A 156 9.79 11.19 10.03
C SER A 156 9.27 11.51 8.62
N LYS A 157 7.99 11.64 8.46
CA LYS A 157 7.37 11.95 7.15
C LYS A 157 7.69 13.36 6.69
#